data_e20802b98973cd19727925bff8495a07
#
_entry.id   e20802b98973cd19727925bff8495a07
#
_cell.length_a   1.000
_cell.length_b   1.000
_cell.length_c   1.000
_cell.angle_alpha   90.00
_cell.angle_beta   90.00
_cell.angle_gamma   90.00
#
_symmetry.space_group_name_H-M   'P 1'
#
loop_
_entity.id
_entity.type
_entity.pdbx_description
1 polymer ?
#
loop_
_entity_poly.entity_id
_entity_poly.type
_entity_poly.pdbx_seq_one_letter_code
_entity_poly.pdbx_strand_id
1 'polypeptide(L)'
;MKKYFFLLLIALVSSCTTTKNKSKEINIYSQRHYNVDELQYQNFEKMTGIKVNVTKANADELIQRLKNEGENSPADLFITVDVGKLWQASDMGLFQKFEDKSVFENIDSQFLDKNGFWVPVTYRSRVVVYSNERVKKDDLSTYEDLANEKWRGRLLVRSSSNAYN
;
A
#
# COMPACT_ATOMS: atom_id res chain seq x y z
N MET A 1 -58.81 13.54 -31.64
CA MET A 1 -57.89 12.40 -31.66
C MET A 1 -56.40 12.78 -31.52
N LYS A 2 -55.93 13.96 -31.91
CA LYS A 2 -54.51 14.36 -31.79
C LYS A 2 -54.04 14.74 -30.38
N LYS A 3 -54.91 15.09 -29.44
CA LYS A 3 -54.55 15.49 -28.07
C LYS A 3 -54.21 14.33 -27.15
N TYR A 4 -54.68 13.14 -27.42
CA TYR A 4 -54.39 11.95 -26.58
C TYR A 4 -53.12 11.21 -26.97
N PHE A 5 -52.61 11.45 -28.17
CA PHE A 5 -51.36 10.85 -28.65
C PHE A 5 -50.13 11.43 -27.95
N PHE A 6 -50.20 12.70 -27.52
CA PHE A 6 -49.10 13.37 -26.84
C PHE A 6 -49.01 12.97 -25.33
N LEU A 7 -50.12 12.58 -24.74
CA LEU A 7 -50.13 12.07 -23.34
C LEU A 7 -49.58 10.65 -23.21
N LEU A 8 -49.69 9.82 -24.27
CA LEU A 8 -49.15 8.47 -24.26
C LEU A 8 -47.63 8.42 -24.38
N LEU A 9 -47.01 9.46 -24.95
CA LEU A 9 -45.55 9.54 -25.16
C LEU A 9 -44.79 9.90 -23.89
N ILE A 10 -45.45 10.57 -22.91
CA ILE A 10 -44.85 10.99 -21.64
C ILE A 10 -44.74 9.82 -20.63
N ALA A 11 -45.61 8.81 -20.75
CA ALA A 11 -45.61 7.65 -19.87
C ALA A 11 -44.45 6.66 -20.08
N LEU A 12 -43.74 6.75 -21.19
CA LEU A 12 -42.65 5.82 -21.55
C LEU A 12 -41.27 6.21 -21.03
N VAL A 13 -41.11 7.39 -20.42
CA VAL A 13 -39.80 7.88 -19.95
C VAL A 13 -39.54 7.58 -18.47
N SER A 14 -40.52 7.01 -17.76
CA SER A 14 -40.47 6.77 -16.30
C SER A 14 -39.92 5.40 -15.89
N SER A 15 -39.31 4.65 -16.80
CA SER A 15 -38.83 3.30 -16.48
C SER A 15 -37.37 3.18 -16.82
N CYS A 16 -36.51 3.45 -15.88
CA CYS A 16 -35.22 2.80 -15.62
C CYS A 16 -34.38 3.59 -14.59
N THR A 17 -34.86 3.66 -13.35
CA THR A 17 -33.91 3.78 -12.22
C THR A 17 -33.72 2.38 -11.65
N THR A 18 -32.99 1.55 -12.37
CA THR A 18 -32.37 0.38 -11.75
C THR A 18 -31.28 0.93 -10.84
N THR A 19 -31.58 1.11 -9.58
CA THR A 19 -30.57 1.27 -8.54
C THR A 19 -29.79 -0.05 -8.54
N LYS A 20 -28.74 -0.11 -9.37
CA LYS A 20 -27.68 -1.11 -9.20
C LYS A 20 -27.20 -0.91 -7.78
N ASN A 21 -27.54 -1.86 -6.88
CA ASN A 21 -26.86 -1.99 -5.62
C ASN A 21 -25.38 -2.15 -5.96
N LYS A 22 -24.62 -1.03 -5.93
CA LYS A 22 -23.20 -1.02 -6.20
C LYS A 22 -22.63 -1.85 -5.07
N SER A 23 -22.18 -3.07 -5.36
CA SER A 23 -21.49 -3.91 -4.38
C SER A 23 -20.40 -3.04 -3.78
N LYS A 24 -20.39 -2.95 -2.45
CA LYS A 24 -19.31 -2.23 -1.78
C LYS A 24 -18.01 -2.91 -2.13
N GLU A 25 -17.07 -2.19 -2.66
CA GLU A 25 -15.75 -2.71 -3.03
C GLU A 25 -14.66 -1.72 -2.64
N ILE A 26 -13.47 -2.25 -2.41
CA ILE A 26 -12.25 -1.50 -2.14
C ILE A 26 -11.19 -1.91 -3.14
N ASN A 27 -10.48 -0.95 -3.71
CA ASN A 27 -9.45 -1.14 -4.71
C ASN A 27 -8.08 -0.84 -4.10
N ILE A 28 -7.20 -1.82 -4.11
CA ILE A 28 -5.88 -1.75 -3.51
C ILE A 28 -4.81 -1.79 -4.60
N TYR A 29 -3.93 -0.80 -4.64
CA TYR A 29 -2.68 -0.85 -5.39
C TYR A 29 -1.57 -1.35 -4.49
N SER A 30 -1.00 -2.53 -4.79
CA SER A 30 -0.08 -3.22 -3.88
C SER A 30 1.20 -3.66 -4.58
N GLN A 31 2.34 -3.26 -4.00
CA GLN A 31 3.64 -3.83 -4.34
C GLN A 31 3.88 -5.17 -3.60
N ARG A 32 3.09 -5.47 -2.58
CA ARG A 32 3.26 -6.67 -1.77
C ARG A 32 2.81 -7.92 -2.55
N HIS A 33 3.46 -9.04 -2.26
CA HIS A 33 3.25 -10.30 -2.99
C HIS A 33 3.28 -11.52 -2.04
N TYR A 34 3.00 -11.28 -0.75
CA TYR A 34 3.01 -12.36 0.24
C TYR A 34 1.65 -13.06 0.31
N ASN A 35 1.67 -14.40 0.47
CA ASN A 35 0.43 -15.18 0.60
C ASN A 35 -0.43 -14.75 1.81
N VAL A 36 0.21 -14.25 2.86
CA VAL A 36 -0.51 -13.75 4.05
C VAL A 36 -1.39 -12.55 3.73
N ASP A 37 -1.02 -11.72 2.78
CA ASP A 37 -1.83 -10.56 2.38
C ASP A 37 -3.14 -11.03 1.75
N GLU A 38 -3.10 -12.06 0.89
CA GLU A 38 -4.31 -12.65 0.29
C GLU A 38 -5.27 -13.20 1.35
N LEU A 39 -4.74 -13.87 2.38
CA LEU A 39 -5.55 -14.37 3.48
C LEU A 39 -6.22 -13.24 4.26
N GLN A 40 -5.52 -12.11 4.47
CA GLN A 40 -6.09 -10.94 5.12
C GLN A 40 -7.21 -10.31 4.30
N TYR A 41 -7.03 -10.17 2.98
CA TYR A 41 -8.08 -9.65 2.09
C TYR A 41 -9.31 -10.55 2.10
N GLN A 42 -9.14 -11.88 2.00
CA GLN A 42 -10.25 -12.84 2.07
C GLN A 42 -10.98 -12.79 3.43
N ASN A 43 -10.24 -12.63 4.54
CA ASN A 43 -10.84 -12.50 5.85
C ASN A 43 -11.64 -11.20 5.97
N PHE A 44 -11.12 -10.11 5.45
CA PHE A 44 -11.84 -8.84 5.40
C PHE A 44 -13.14 -8.95 4.59
N GLU A 45 -13.08 -9.57 3.41
CA GLU A 45 -14.28 -9.82 2.59
C GLU A 45 -15.33 -10.64 3.34
N LYS A 46 -14.90 -11.72 4.01
CA LYS A 46 -15.80 -12.58 4.79
C LYS A 46 -16.44 -11.85 5.97
N MET A 47 -15.70 -10.97 6.64
CA MET A 47 -16.18 -10.24 7.81
C MET A 47 -17.11 -9.07 7.46
N THR A 48 -16.87 -8.42 6.34
CA THR A 48 -17.52 -7.15 6.00
C THR A 48 -18.51 -7.25 4.84
N GLY A 49 -18.39 -8.28 4.00
CA GLY A 49 -19.10 -8.37 2.72
C GLY A 49 -18.62 -7.37 1.67
N ILE A 50 -17.48 -6.67 1.92
CA ILE A 50 -16.86 -5.71 1.01
C ILE A 50 -15.85 -6.46 0.14
N LYS A 51 -15.99 -6.38 -1.17
CA LYS A 51 -15.07 -7.03 -2.11
C LYS A 51 -13.74 -6.30 -2.15
N VAL A 52 -12.63 -7.03 -2.19
CA VAL A 52 -11.28 -6.48 -2.32
C VAL A 52 -10.71 -6.76 -3.71
N ASN A 53 -10.46 -5.71 -4.48
CA ASN A 53 -9.81 -5.80 -5.78
C ASN A 53 -8.35 -5.36 -5.62
N VAL A 54 -7.41 -6.22 -6.01
CA VAL A 54 -5.97 -5.92 -5.85
C VAL A 54 -5.28 -5.81 -7.20
N THR A 55 -4.69 -4.65 -7.48
CA THR A 55 -3.78 -4.45 -8.60
C THR A 55 -2.34 -4.55 -8.11
N LYS A 56 -1.59 -5.52 -8.63
CA LYS A 56 -0.19 -5.77 -8.24
C LYS A 56 0.78 -5.27 -9.30
N ALA A 57 1.73 -4.43 -8.89
CA ALA A 57 2.87 -4.00 -9.69
C ALA A 57 4.00 -3.52 -8.78
N ASN A 58 5.14 -3.10 -9.33
CA ASN A 58 6.18 -2.46 -8.52
C ASN A 58 5.72 -1.05 -8.07
N ALA A 59 6.36 -0.53 -7.01
CA ALA A 59 5.94 0.73 -6.41
C ALA A 59 6.02 1.92 -7.36
N ASP A 60 7.05 1.98 -8.21
CA ASP A 60 7.24 3.10 -9.14
C ASP A 60 6.15 3.14 -10.21
N GLU A 61 5.79 1.96 -10.74
CA GLU A 61 4.66 1.82 -11.68
C GLU A 61 3.34 2.24 -11.05
N LEU A 62 3.08 1.82 -9.81
CA LEU A 62 1.85 2.18 -9.11
C LEU A 62 1.78 3.67 -8.77
N ILE A 63 2.89 4.28 -8.35
CA ILE A 63 2.99 5.72 -8.10
C ILE A 63 2.77 6.50 -9.40
N GLN A 64 3.39 6.07 -10.50
CA GLN A 64 3.19 6.72 -11.79
C GLN A 64 1.74 6.58 -12.27
N ARG A 65 1.12 5.43 -12.01
CA ARG A 65 -0.29 5.18 -12.33
C ARG A 65 -1.21 6.11 -11.53
N LEU A 66 -1.03 6.19 -10.20
CA LEU A 66 -1.76 7.13 -9.34
C LEU A 66 -1.64 8.57 -9.82
N LYS A 67 -0.42 8.98 -10.20
CA LYS A 67 -0.17 10.33 -10.74
C LYS A 67 -0.93 10.58 -12.05
N ASN A 68 -0.96 9.61 -12.96
CA ASN A 68 -1.64 9.74 -14.24
C ASN A 68 -3.17 9.72 -14.11
N GLU A 69 -3.69 8.95 -13.17
CA GLU A 69 -5.13 8.85 -12.89
C GLU A 69 -5.64 10.08 -12.13
N GLY A 70 -4.80 10.67 -11.27
CA GLY A 70 -5.14 11.86 -10.48
C GLY A 70 -6.40 11.63 -9.64
N GLU A 71 -7.31 12.59 -9.65
CA GLU A 71 -8.58 12.53 -8.90
C GLU A 71 -9.54 11.44 -9.42
N ASN A 72 -9.29 10.89 -10.59
CA ASN A 72 -10.08 9.79 -11.16
C ASN A 72 -9.51 8.41 -10.83
N SER A 73 -8.49 8.32 -9.98
CA SER A 73 -7.94 7.03 -9.59
C SER A 73 -9.01 6.17 -8.94
N PRO A 74 -9.16 4.91 -9.35
CA PRO A 74 -10.04 3.97 -8.66
C PRO A 74 -9.44 3.44 -7.35
N ALA A 75 -8.16 3.71 -7.07
CA ALA A 75 -7.47 3.17 -5.91
C ALA A 75 -7.92 3.85 -4.62
N ASP A 76 -8.37 3.04 -3.67
CA ASP A 76 -8.71 3.48 -2.32
C ASP A 76 -7.48 3.40 -1.39
N LEU A 77 -6.60 2.42 -1.62
CA LEU A 77 -5.39 2.19 -0.83
C LEU A 77 -4.17 1.92 -1.71
N PHE A 78 -3.02 2.44 -1.27
CA PHE A 78 -1.71 2.10 -1.81
C PHE A 78 -0.88 1.40 -0.73
N ILE A 79 -0.41 0.18 -1.02
CA ILE A 79 0.38 -0.63 -0.08
C ILE A 79 1.75 -0.93 -0.70
N THR A 80 2.80 -0.53 0.00
CA THR A 80 4.19 -0.77 -0.41
C THR A 80 4.99 -1.43 0.72
N VAL A 81 6.18 -1.88 0.42
CA VAL A 81 7.10 -2.53 1.38
C VAL A 81 8.13 -1.56 1.96
N ASP A 82 8.13 -0.31 1.51
CA ASP A 82 9.17 0.67 1.84
C ASP A 82 8.58 2.04 2.14
N VAL A 83 9.00 2.64 3.25
CA VAL A 83 8.55 3.97 3.68
C VAL A 83 9.00 5.08 2.73
N GLY A 84 10.14 4.91 2.05
CA GLY A 84 10.62 5.90 1.07
C GLY A 84 9.65 6.06 -0.09
N LYS A 85 8.97 4.98 -0.51
CA LYS A 85 7.94 5.04 -1.55
C LYS A 85 6.65 5.70 -1.06
N LEU A 86 6.28 5.51 0.21
CA LEU A 86 5.17 6.24 0.83
C LEU A 86 5.48 7.74 0.91
N TRP A 87 6.69 8.08 1.36
CA TRP A 87 7.14 9.46 1.41
C TRP A 87 7.12 10.11 0.01
N GLN A 88 7.67 9.44 -1.00
CA GLN A 88 7.68 9.91 -2.39
C GLN A 88 6.25 10.19 -2.90
N ALA A 89 5.32 9.27 -2.70
CA ALA A 89 3.94 9.44 -3.14
C ALA A 89 3.22 10.56 -2.36
N SER A 90 3.49 10.68 -1.05
CA SER A 90 2.97 11.76 -0.21
C SER A 90 3.48 13.13 -0.64
N ASP A 91 4.78 13.26 -0.94
CA ASP A 91 5.42 14.49 -1.41
C ASP A 91 4.84 14.95 -2.77
N MET A 92 4.41 13.99 -3.60
CA MET A 92 3.71 14.26 -4.85
C MET A 92 2.22 14.63 -4.67
N GLY A 93 1.71 14.67 -3.44
CA GLY A 93 0.30 14.98 -3.14
C GLY A 93 -0.69 13.90 -3.56
N LEU A 94 -0.27 12.64 -3.65
CA LEU A 94 -1.11 11.54 -4.14
C LEU A 94 -1.99 10.92 -3.04
N PHE A 95 -1.84 11.33 -1.78
CA PHE A 95 -2.57 10.76 -0.65
C PHE A 95 -3.49 11.78 0.00
N GLN A 96 -4.59 11.27 0.53
CA GLN A 96 -5.45 11.98 1.47
C GLN A 96 -5.03 11.65 2.90
N LYS A 97 -5.29 12.58 3.83
CA LYS A 97 -5.07 12.34 5.26
C LYS A 97 -6.08 11.35 5.79
N PHE A 98 -5.64 10.51 6.72
CA PHE A 98 -6.56 9.71 7.49
C PHE A 98 -7.39 10.62 8.41
N GLU A 99 -8.72 10.55 8.29
CA GLU A 99 -9.64 11.27 9.17
C GLU A 99 -9.79 10.56 10.51
N ASP A 100 -9.92 9.23 10.47
CA ASP A 100 -10.01 8.39 11.66
C ASP A 100 -8.63 8.19 12.28
N LYS A 101 -8.44 8.77 13.45
CA LYS A 101 -7.16 8.69 14.19
C LYS A 101 -6.95 7.37 14.91
N SER A 102 -7.97 6.55 15.05
CA SER A 102 -7.86 5.23 15.70
C SER A 102 -6.87 4.30 14.98
N VAL A 103 -6.64 4.51 13.67
CA VAL A 103 -5.64 3.76 12.90
C VAL A 103 -4.21 3.94 13.40
N PHE A 104 -3.94 4.98 14.20
CA PHE A 104 -2.63 5.29 14.74
C PHE A 104 -2.43 4.83 16.19
N GLU A 105 -3.48 4.47 16.92
CA GLU A 105 -3.45 4.25 18.38
C GLU A 105 -2.50 3.13 18.84
N ASN A 106 -2.33 2.10 18.00
CA ASN A 106 -1.50 0.93 18.33
C ASN A 106 -0.12 0.98 17.69
N ILE A 107 0.31 2.14 17.18
CA ILE A 107 1.57 2.29 16.47
C ILE A 107 2.48 3.21 17.28
N ASP A 108 3.73 2.76 17.48
CA ASP A 108 4.73 3.59 18.15
C ASP A 108 4.93 4.91 17.38
N SER A 109 4.88 6.01 18.12
CA SER A 109 4.94 7.38 17.58
C SER A 109 6.18 7.67 16.72
N GLN A 110 7.29 6.97 16.96
CA GLN A 110 8.52 7.10 16.17
C GLN A 110 8.35 6.63 14.72
N PHE A 111 7.36 5.77 14.43
CA PHE A 111 7.10 5.22 13.10
C PHE A 111 5.95 5.94 12.37
N LEU A 112 5.26 6.84 13.03
CA LEU A 112 4.11 7.55 12.45
C LEU A 112 4.54 8.64 11.46
N ASP A 113 3.78 8.78 10.39
CA ASP A 113 3.84 9.99 9.58
C ASP A 113 3.27 11.18 10.34
N LYS A 114 4.07 12.22 10.53
CA LYS A 114 3.68 13.45 11.26
C LYS A 114 2.51 14.18 10.60
N ASN A 115 2.33 13.98 9.30
CA ASN A 115 1.28 14.63 8.51
C ASN A 115 0.00 13.78 8.42
N GLY A 116 0.06 12.49 8.79
CA GLY A 116 -1.08 11.58 8.80
C GLY A 116 -1.54 11.08 7.43
N PHE A 117 -0.65 11.03 6.45
CA PHE A 117 -0.96 10.55 5.09
C PHE A 117 -0.79 9.05 4.93
N TRP A 118 0.02 8.41 5.77
CA TRP A 118 0.26 6.97 5.71
C TRP A 118 0.49 6.39 7.10
N VAL A 119 0.35 5.08 7.19
CA VAL A 119 0.48 4.33 8.42
C VAL A 119 1.32 3.07 8.18
N PRO A 120 2.32 2.76 9.05
CA PRO A 120 3.06 1.52 8.97
C PRO A 120 2.22 0.37 9.53
N VAL A 121 2.13 -0.73 8.82
CA VAL A 121 1.44 -1.96 9.28
C VAL A 121 2.42 -3.06 9.71
N THR A 122 3.69 -2.96 9.29
CA THR A 122 4.78 -3.88 9.68
C THR A 122 6.11 -3.16 9.67
N TYR A 123 7.05 -3.65 10.45
CA TYR A 123 8.43 -3.20 10.40
C TYR A 123 9.40 -4.37 10.24
N ARG A 124 10.59 -4.08 9.78
CA ARG A 124 11.69 -5.03 9.63
C ARG A 124 12.96 -4.45 10.19
N SER A 125 13.75 -5.30 10.85
CA SER A 125 15.09 -4.94 11.27
C SER A 125 16.12 -5.45 10.27
N ARG A 126 17.14 -4.66 10.00
CA ARG A 126 18.35 -5.13 9.31
C ARG A 126 19.23 -5.76 10.36
N VAL A 127 19.65 -6.98 10.07
CA VAL A 127 20.49 -7.74 10.98
C VAL A 127 21.72 -8.23 10.25
N VAL A 128 22.82 -8.38 10.98
CA VAL A 128 24.02 -9.04 10.49
C VAL A 128 23.81 -10.54 10.59
N VAL A 129 23.88 -11.22 9.44
CA VAL A 129 23.88 -12.69 9.38
C VAL A 129 25.31 -13.12 9.08
N TYR A 130 25.84 -14.09 9.82
CA TYR A 130 27.21 -14.53 9.69
C TYR A 130 27.34 -16.05 9.65
N SER A 131 28.43 -16.53 9.05
CA SER A 131 28.77 -17.94 9.05
C SER A 131 29.43 -18.34 10.37
N ASN A 132 28.82 -19.24 11.13
CA ASN A 132 29.37 -19.74 12.40
C ASN A 132 30.74 -20.44 12.24
N GLU A 133 31.05 -20.91 11.04
CA GLU A 133 32.34 -21.57 10.74
C GLU A 133 33.48 -20.56 10.52
N ARG A 134 33.16 -19.35 10.05
CA ARG A 134 34.14 -18.35 9.58
C ARG A 134 34.25 -17.12 10.46
N VAL A 135 33.26 -16.86 11.30
CA VAL A 135 33.18 -15.66 12.15
C VAL A 135 32.68 -16.08 13.53
N LYS A 136 33.36 -15.63 14.56
CA LYS A 136 32.90 -15.78 15.95
C LYS A 136 31.93 -14.67 16.29
N LYS A 137 30.93 -14.96 17.10
CA LYS A 137 29.93 -13.97 17.54
C LYS A 137 30.60 -12.75 18.19
N ASP A 138 31.65 -12.98 18.98
CA ASP A 138 32.36 -11.94 19.73
C ASP A 138 33.22 -11.02 18.83
N ASP A 139 33.42 -11.41 17.56
CA ASP A 139 34.07 -10.55 16.56
C ASP A 139 33.13 -9.46 16.02
N LEU A 140 31.81 -9.63 16.25
CA LEU A 140 30.77 -8.73 15.78
C LEU A 140 30.36 -7.76 16.90
N SER A 141 30.16 -6.50 16.55
CA SER A 141 29.69 -5.48 17.49
C SER A 141 28.57 -4.62 16.88
N THR A 142 28.89 -3.44 16.40
CA THR A 142 27.91 -2.52 15.81
C THR A 142 27.95 -2.55 14.28
N TYR A 143 26.99 -1.88 13.65
CA TYR A 143 27.00 -1.70 12.19
C TYR A 143 28.24 -0.92 11.71
N GLU A 144 28.65 0.08 12.49
CA GLU A 144 29.80 0.92 12.19
C GLU A 144 31.11 0.10 12.21
N ASP A 145 31.21 -0.91 13.09
CA ASP A 145 32.35 -1.83 13.15
C ASP A 145 32.55 -2.61 11.84
N LEU A 146 31.49 -2.81 11.06
CA LEU A 146 31.58 -3.48 9.76
C LEU A 146 32.39 -2.67 8.72
N ALA A 147 32.65 -1.38 8.97
CA ALA A 147 33.52 -0.55 8.13
C ALA A 147 35.01 -0.79 8.41
N ASN A 148 35.37 -1.52 9.47
CA ASN A 148 36.77 -1.80 9.82
C ASN A 148 37.45 -2.70 8.78
N GLU A 149 38.77 -2.51 8.64
CA GLU A 149 39.62 -3.23 7.69
C GLU A 149 39.52 -4.76 7.86
N LYS A 150 39.28 -5.26 9.08
CA LYS A 150 39.12 -6.70 9.36
C LYS A 150 38.01 -7.36 8.54
N TRP A 151 37.04 -6.55 8.06
CA TRP A 151 35.89 -7.03 7.27
C TRP A 151 36.04 -6.83 5.76
N ARG A 152 37.14 -6.23 5.29
CA ARG A 152 37.35 -6.01 3.88
C ARG A 152 37.30 -7.32 3.08
N GLY A 153 36.51 -7.33 2.01
CA GLY A 153 36.27 -8.52 1.16
C GLY A 153 35.47 -9.65 1.83
N ARG A 154 34.95 -9.43 3.02
CA ARG A 154 34.19 -10.44 3.78
C ARG A 154 32.71 -10.12 3.93
N LEU A 155 32.28 -8.93 3.50
CA LEU A 155 30.90 -8.48 3.59
C LEU A 155 30.14 -8.80 2.30
N LEU A 156 28.96 -9.36 2.46
CA LEU A 156 27.99 -9.52 1.38
C LEU A 156 26.83 -8.54 1.66
N VAL A 157 26.68 -7.55 0.79
CA VAL A 157 25.62 -6.54 0.86
C VAL A 157 24.81 -6.54 -0.43
N ARG A 158 23.57 -6.11 -0.36
CA ARG A 158 22.76 -5.92 -1.56
C ARG A 158 23.25 -4.69 -2.34
N SER A 159 22.85 -4.59 -3.61
CA SER A 159 23.15 -3.41 -4.41
C SER A 159 22.61 -2.14 -3.74
N SER A 160 23.38 -1.05 -3.82
CA SER A 160 22.98 0.27 -3.31
C SER A 160 21.70 0.83 -3.94
N SER A 161 21.31 0.30 -5.10
CA SER A 161 20.02 0.63 -5.73
C SER A 161 18.81 0.00 -5.04
N ASN A 162 19.05 -0.91 -4.08
CA ASN A 162 17.96 -1.57 -3.38
C ASN A 162 17.52 -0.74 -2.17
N ALA A 163 16.23 -0.56 -2.00
CA ALA A 163 15.64 0.20 -0.89
C ALA A 163 16.01 -0.32 0.52
N TYR A 164 16.65 -1.49 0.61
CA TYR A 164 17.11 -2.09 1.86
C TYR A 164 18.59 -1.82 2.18
N ASN A 165 19.25 -0.94 1.48
CA ASN A 165 20.62 -0.51 1.80
C ASN A 165 20.64 0.85 2.44
#